data_a323ef48011750467986c50e2318bacf
#
_entry.id   a323ef48011750467986c50e2318bacf
#
_cell.length_a   1.000
_cell.length_b   1.000
_cell.length_c   1.000
_cell.angle_alpha   90.00
_cell.angle_beta   90.00
_cell.angle_gamma   90.00
#
_symmetry.space_group_name_H-M   'P 1'
#
loop_
_entity.id
_entity.type
_entity.pdbx_description
1 polymer ?
#
loop_
_entity_poly.entity_id
_entity_poly.type
_entity_poly.pdbx_seq_one_letter_code
_entity_poly.pdbx_strand_id
1 'polypeptide(L)'
;MSLKETTKLFTPVKVGKVELQHRVVLAPLTRRRADETTAVPAPYAAEYYAQRASSGGLLISEGTFIAHEAGGMSRVPGLYSQQQIAAWKTITDAVHAKGGFIFCQLWALGRVANPKIVPHVWSAGSVPFDARGTGSAEPPAKFTVMTESDIDRFVGHYRQAALNSIEAGFDGVEIHGANGYLIDQFLQTNSNNRTDSYGGPLENRFRFPLKVLNAVCEAIGPDRVGIRMSPFSRFQGMRETEPLAVFVPWAEAIIKAQPSLAFIHAVEPRIAGGSDSPDKTLEENENLAPIRKVVGSSEVKFVVAGGYTPDTAVMHAAQTDDLVAFGRFFIRKLCDQNFPI
;
A
#
# COMPACT_ATOMS: atom_id res chain seq x y z
N MET A 1 -22.15 22.61 -19.29
CA MET A 1 -21.21 21.48 -19.26
C MET A 1 -20.99 21.10 -17.81
N SER A 2 -21.26 19.86 -17.44
CA SER A 2 -20.95 19.39 -16.07
C SER A 2 -19.42 19.33 -15.91
N LEU A 3 -18.91 19.53 -14.70
CA LEU A 3 -17.46 19.36 -14.36
C LEU A 3 -16.89 18.00 -14.83
N LYS A 4 -17.73 16.99 -15.05
CA LYS A 4 -17.36 15.67 -15.56
C LYS A 4 -16.82 15.69 -16.99
N GLU A 5 -17.32 16.57 -17.85
CA GLU A 5 -17.03 16.52 -19.30
C GLU A 5 -15.69 17.15 -19.68
N THR A 6 -15.02 17.85 -18.76
CA THR A 6 -13.84 18.67 -19.07
C THR A 6 -12.61 18.34 -18.22
N THR A 7 -12.72 17.46 -17.21
CA THR A 7 -11.59 17.15 -16.35
C THR A 7 -10.90 15.85 -16.72
N LYS A 8 -9.58 15.86 -16.76
CA LYS A 8 -8.71 14.72 -17.00
C LYS A 8 -8.93 13.55 -16.00
N LEU A 9 -9.44 13.88 -14.79
CA LEU A 9 -9.76 12.89 -13.75
C LEU A 9 -10.75 11.82 -14.24
N PHE A 10 -11.63 12.15 -15.17
CA PHE A 10 -12.62 11.24 -15.76
C PHE A 10 -12.28 10.79 -17.18
N THR A 11 -11.01 10.84 -17.56
CA THR A 11 -10.56 10.27 -18.84
C THR A 11 -9.97 8.87 -18.62
N PRO A 12 -10.13 7.96 -19.60
CA PRO A 12 -9.56 6.63 -19.55
C PRO A 12 -8.04 6.63 -19.39
N VAL A 13 -7.52 5.58 -18.74
CA VAL A 13 -6.09 5.36 -18.56
C VAL A 13 -5.79 3.87 -18.44
N LYS A 14 -4.75 3.42 -19.13
CA LYS A 14 -4.25 2.05 -18.98
C LYS A 14 -3.30 1.98 -17.79
N VAL A 15 -3.53 1.01 -16.90
CA VAL A 15 -2.71 0.72 -15.72
C VAL A 15 -2.32 -0.75 -15.76
N GLY A 16 -1.08 -1.04 -16.15
CA GLY A 16 -0.67 -2.41 -16.39
C GLY A 16 -1.60 -3.14 -17.35
N LYS A 17 -2.27 -4.20 -16.88
CA LYS A 17 -3.22 -5.02 -17.66
C LYS A 17 -4.64 -4.44 -17.75
N VAL A 18 -5.02 -3.53 -16.86
CA VAL A 18 -6.39 -3.04 -16.79
C VAL A 18 -6.54 -1.69 -17.50
N GLU A 19 -7.68 -1.50 -18.15
CA GLU A 19 -8.04 -0.25 -18.81
C GLU A 19 -9.16 0.43 -18.01
N LEU A 20 -8.77 1.47 -17.29
CA LEU A 20 -9.67 2.23 -16.43
C LEU A 20 -10.43 3.27 -17.23
N GLN A 21 -11.70 3.53 -16.85
CA GLN A 21 -12.52 4.57 -17.47
C GLN A 21 -12.34 5.94 -16.80
N HIS A 22 -11.70 5.97 -15.65
CA HIS A 22 -11.39 7.19 -14.89
C HIS A 22 -10.16 6.98 -13.98
N ARG A 23 -9.61 8.08 -13.47
CA ARG A 23 -8.39 8.10 -12.64
C ARG A 23 -8.68 8.11 -11.13
N VAL A 24 -9.93 7.96 -10.73
CA VAL A 24 -10.31 7.89 -9.32
C VAL A 24 -10.10 6.47 -8.80
N VAL A 25 -9.40 6.32 -7.68
CA VAL A 25 -9.05 5.04 -7.08
C VAL A 25 -9.57 4.97 -5.65
N LEU A 26 -10.16 3.82 -5.23
CA LEU A 26 -10.36 3.56 -3.80
C LEU A 26 -9.01 3.23 -3.17
N ALA A 27 -8.55 4.10 -2.27
CA ALA A 27 -7.33 3.86 -1.49
C ALA A 27 -7.49 2.66 -0.55
N PRO A 28 -6.39 1.95 -0.22
CA PRO A 28 -6.43 0.86 0.75
C PRO A 28 -6.78 1.38 2.16
N LEU A 29 -7.80 0.79 2.77
CA LEU A 29 -8.35 1.22 4.05
C LEU A 29 -8.60 0.02 4.95
N THR A 30 -7.76 -0.22 5.93
CA THR A 30 -7.94 -1.30 6.93
C THR A 30 -9.24 -1.10 7.70
N ARG A 31 -10.18 -2.06 7.56
CA ARG A 31 -11.53 -1.97 8.13
C ARG A 31 -11.67 -2.72 9.44
N ARG A 32 -10.77 -3.67 9.71
CA ARG A 32 -10.77 -4.52 10.91
C ARG A 32 -12.12 -5.22 11.12
N ARG A 33 -12.61 -5.91 10.11
CA ARG A 33 -13.91 -6.58 10.11
C ARG A 33 -13.84 -8.05 9.67
N ALA A 34 -12.64 -8.60 9.52
CA ALA A 34 -12.44 -10.03 9.31
C ALA A 34 -12.72 -10.81 10.61
N ASP A 35 -12.91 -12.11 10.49
CA ASP A 35 -12.98 -13.02 11.62
C ASP A 35 -11.67 -12.97 12.42
N GLU A 36 -11.77 -12.93 13.73
CA GLU A 36 -10.62 -12.70 14.60
C GLU A 36 -9.67 -13.91 14.67
N THR A 37 -10.21 -15.09 14.53
CA THR A 37 -9.45 -16.35 14.66
C THR A 37 -8.90 -16.84 13.33
N THR A 38 -9.73 -16.79 12.29
CA THR A 38 -9.41 -17.35 10.97
C THR A 38 -8.87 -16.31 9.99
N ALA A 39 -8.97 -15.02 10.32
CA ALA A 39 -8.67 -13.90 9.43
C ALA A 39 -9.42 -13.97 8.08
N VAL A 40 -10.57 -14.63 8.05
CA VAL A 40 -11.45 -14.71 6.89
C VAL A 40 -12.22 -13.38 6.75
N PRO A 41 -12.26 -12.75 5.57
CA PRO A 41 -13.09 -11.58 5.32
C PRO A 41 -14.57 -11.86 5.66
N ALA A 42 -15.22 -10.89 6.33
CA ALA A 42 -16.63 -11.04 6.66
C ALA A 42 -17.52 -11.06 5.37
N PRO A 43 -18.62 -11.84 5.34
CA PRO A 43 -19.46 -11.95 4.15
C PRO A 43 -19.98 -10.60 3.62
N TYR A 44 -20.28 -9.64 4.49
CA TYR A 44 -20.73 -8.30 4.10
C TYR A 44 -19.62 -7.42 3.48
N ALA A 45 -18.37 -7.89 3.44
CA ALA A 45 -17.31 -7.19 2.72
C ALA A 45 -17.57 -7.17 1.21
N ALA A 46 -18.25 -8.18 0.65
CA ALA A 46 -18.65 -8.18 -0.75
C ALA A 46 -19.56 -6.98 -1.09
N GLU A 47 -20.54 -6.70 -0.24
CA GLU A 47 -21.40 -5.51 -0.40
C GLU A 47 -20.58 -4.21 -0.25
N TYR A 48 -19.70 -4.15 0.76
CA TYR A 48 -18.86 -2.97 0.99
C TYR A 48 -18.03 -2.60 -0.24
N TYR A 49 -17.36 -3.56 -0.88
CA TYR A 49 -16.55 -3.30 -2.07
C TYR A 49 -17.43 -3.06 -3.31
N ALA A 50 -18.50 -3.81 -3.50
CA ALA A 50 -19.45 -3.61 -4.61
C ALA A 50 -20.10 -2.22 -4.61
N GLN A 51 -20.42 -1.67 -3.42
CA GLN A 51 -20.94 -0.30 -3.30
C GLN A 51 -19.95 0.78 -3.75
N ARG A 52 -18.66 0.46 -3.78
CA ARG A 52 -17.55 1.38 -4.15
C ARG A 52 -17.02 1.11 -5.54
N ALA A 53 -17.49 0.04 -6.17
CA ALA A 53 -17.12 -0.30 -7.53
C ALA A 53 -17.96 0.50 -8.54
N SER A 54 -17.30 0.98 -9.56
CA SER A 54 -17.89 1.60 -10.75
C SER A 54 -17.32 0.95 -12.00
N SER A 55 -18.03 1.05 -13.13
CA SER A 55 -17.53 0.52 -14.40
C SER A 55 -16.17 1.13 -14.76
N GLY A 56 -15.16 0.28 -14.92
CA GLY A 56 -13.77 0.68 -15.19
C GLY A 56 -13.06 1.40 -14.03
N GLY A 57 -13.62 1.38 -12.81
CA GLY A 57 -12.98 1.94 -11.61
C GLY A 57 -12.00 0.98 -10.95
N LEU A 58 -10.93 1.51 -10.35
CA LEU A 58 -9.93 0.72 -9.62
C LEU A 58 -10.15 0.83 -8.10
N LEU A 59 -10.22 -0.32 -7.46
CA LEU A 59 -10.23 -0.46 -6.00
C LEU A 59 -8.93 -1.10 -5.53
N ILE A 60 -8.36 -0.63 -4.41
CA ILE A 60 -7.32 -1.33 -3.68
C ILE A 60 -7.92 -1.83 -2.37
N SER A 61 -7.76 -3.11 -2.08
CA SER A 61 -8.33 -3.72 -0.88
C SER A 61 -7.74 -3.13 0.40
N GLU A 62 -8.36 -3.37 1.54
CA GLU A 62 -7.70 -3.20 2.82
C GLU A 62 -6.42 -4.04 2.90
N GLY A 63 -5.46 -3.61 3.76
CA GLY A 63 -4.24 -4.37 4.02
C GLY A 63 -4.59 -5.82 4.40
N THR A 64 -3.99 -6.77 3.69
CA THR A 64 -4.30 -8.20 3.76
C THR A 64 -3.01 -8.98 4.07
N PHE A 65 -3.01 -9.75 5.16
CA PHE A 65 -1.81 -10.45 5.61
C PHE A 65 -1.39 -11.55 4.64
N ILE A 66 -0.09 -11.54 4.32
CA ILE A 66 0.54 -12.53 3.42
C ILE A 66 0.75 -13.90 4.08
N ALA A 67 0.81 -13.95 5.42
CA ALA A 67 0.97 -15.15 6.24
C ALA A 67 0.48 -14.84 7.66
N HIS A 68 0.18 -15.87 8.45
CA HIS A 68 -0.19 -15.70 9.86
C HIS A 68 0.90 -14.96 10.66
N GLU A 69 2.17 -15.37 10.51
CA GLU A 69 3.31 -14.75 11.22
C GLU A 69 3.63 -13.31 10.77
N ALA A 70 3.12 -12.87 9.63
CA ALA A 70 3.26 -11.50 9.14
C ALA A 70 2.19 -10.54 9.71
N GLY A 71 1.21 -11.10 10.43
CA GLY A 71 0.10 -10.39 11.05
C GLY A 71 0.44 -9.75 12.38
N GLY A 72 -0.54 -9.74 13.29
CA GLY A 72 -0.42 -9.16 14.64
C GLY A 72 -1.35 -7.98 14.89
N MET A 73 -2.40 -7.84 14.09
CA MET A 73 -3.50 -6.91 14.30
C MET A 73 -4.82 -7.69 14.18
N SER A 74 -5.69 -7.59 15.19
CA SER A 74 -6.95 -8.32 15.22
C SER A 74 -7.92 -7.84 14.13
N ARG A 75 -8.69 -8.78 13.60
CA ARG A 75 -9.76 -8.57 12.61
C ARG A 75 -9.29 -7.98 11.27
N VAL A 76 -8.05 -8.24 10.91
CA VAL A 76 -7.50 -7.95 9.59
C VAL A 76 -7.54 -9.23 8.75
N PRO A 77 -7.97 -9.17 7.50
CA PRO A 77 -8.04 -10.35 6.66
C PRO A 77 -6.66 -10.86 6.27
N GLY A 78 -6.58 -12.17 6.03
CA GLY A 78 -5.44 -12.83 5.43
C GLY A 78 -5.70 -13.34 4.03
N LEU A 79 -4.64 -13.82 3.35
CA LEU A 79 -4.74 -14.47 2.05
C LEU A 79 -3.72 -15.63 1.93
N TYR A 80 -3.72 -16.48 2.95
CA TYR A 80 -2.77 -17.60 3.09
C TYR A 80 -3.45 -18.96 3.35
N SER A 81 -4.79 -19.02 3.33
CA SER A 81 -5.57 -20.25 3.46
C SER A 81 -6.65 -20.34 2.39
N GLN A 82 -7.07 -21.55 2.04
CA GLN A 82 -8.13 -21.79 1.05
C GLN A 82 -9.47 -21.15 1.45
N GLN A 83 -9.78 -21.12 2.75
CA GLN A 83 -10.98 -20.46 3.25
C GLN A 83 -10.96 -18.96 3.02
N GLN A 84 -9.80 -18.31 3.21
CA GLN A 84 -9.61 -16.89 2.94
C GLN A 84 -9.71 -16.59 1.43
N ILE A 85 -9.07 -17.42 0.59
CA ILE A 85 -9.13 -17.32 -0.89
C ILE A 85 -10.58 -17.37 -1.36
N ALA A 86 -11.34 -18.37 -0.90
CA ALA A 86 -12.75 -18.53 -1.26
C ALA A 86 -13.62 -17.32 -0.83
N ALA A 87 -13.38 -16.77 0.36
CA ALA A 87 -14.07 -15.58 0.83
C ALA A 87 -13.73 -14.34 0.02
N TRP A 88 -12.45 -14.13 -0.31
CA TRP A 88 -12.01 -13.04 -1.18
C TRP A 88 -12.59 -13.18 -2.58
N LYS A 89 -12.72 -14.42 -3.12
CA LYS A 89 -13.34 -14.63 -4.43
C LYS A 89 -14.77 -14.10 -4.49
N THR A 90 -15.55 -14.28 -3.45
CA THR A 90 -16.90 -13.69 -3.38
C THR A 90 -16.88 -12.16 -3.47
N ILE A 91 -15.84 -11.53 -2.90
CA ILE A 91 -15.67 -10.07 -2.92
C ILE A 91 -15.26 -9.59 -4.32
N THR A 92 -14.27 -10.24 -4.94
CA THR A 92 -13.80 -9.88 -6.29
C THR A 92 -14.90 -10.07 -7.33
N ASP A 93 -15.66 -11.17 -7.26
CA ASP A 93 -16.81 -11.42 -8.13
C ASP A 93 -17.86 -10.31 -8.01
N ALA A 94 -18.12 -9.81 -6.79
CA ALA A 94 -19.06 -8.71 -6.57
C ALA A 94 -18.59 -7.37 -7.14
N VAL A 95 -17.27 -7.10 -7.13
CA VAL A 95 -16.67 -5.92 -7.78
C VAL A 95 -16.73 -6.05 -9.29
N HIS A 96 -16.36 -7.20 -9.83
CA HIS A 96 -16.39 -7.47 -11.28
C HIS A 96 -17.83 -7.42 -11.84
N ALA A 97 -18.83 -7.85 -11.08
CA ALA A 97 -20.24 -7.71 -11.46
C ALA A 97 -20.68 -6.24 -11.66
N LYS A 98 -19.92 -5.28 -11.10
CA LYS A 98 -20.10 -3.83 -11.33
C LYS A 98 -19.21 -3.29 -12.45
N GLY A 99 -18.42 -4.12 -13.11
CA GLY A 99 -17.44 -3.73 -14.12
C GLY A 99 -16.19 -3.03 -13.57
N GLY A 100 -15.95 -3.11 -12.24
CA GLY A 100 -14.77 -2.54 -11.60
C GLY A 100 -13.60 -3.52 -11.55
N PHE A 101 -12.41 -2.99 -11.24
CA PHE A 101 -11.18 -3.75 -10.99
C PHE A 101 -10.77 -3.65 -9.52
N ILE A 102 -10.15 -4.71 -8.99
CA ILE A 102 -9.69 -4.72 -7.60
C ILE A 102 -8.30 -5.34 -7.46
N PHE A 103 -7.39 -4.62 -6.78
CA PHE A 103 -6.04 -5.07 -6.44
C PHE A 103 -5.98 -5.39 -4.93
N CYS A 104 -5.31 -6.49 -4.57
CA CYS A 104 -5.11 -6.87 -3.18
C CYS A 104 -3.90 -6.16 -2.58
N GLN A 105 -4.04 -5.43 -1.46
CA GLN A 105 -2.89 -4.88 -0.78
C GLN A 105 -2.23 -5.94 0.12
N LEU A 106 -1.04 -6.42 -0.28
CA LEU A 106 -0.23 -7.40 0.46
C LEU A 106 0.51 -6.74 1.62
N TRP A 107 0.33 -7.27 2.84
CA TRP A 107 0.76 -6.60 4.05
C TRP A 107 1.48 -7.52 5.04
N ALA A 108 2.58 -7.01 5.59
CA ALA A 108 3.29 -7.56 6.75
C ALA A 108 3.59 -6.44 7.73
N LEU A 109 3.25 -6.62 9.00
CA LEU A 109 3.31 -5.54 9.99
C LEU A 109 4.74 -5.19 10.43
N GLY A 110 5.63 -6.18 10.49
CA GLY A 110 6.94 -5.95 11.05
C GLY A 110 6.89 -5.56 12.53
N ARG A 111 7.75 -4.63 12.95
CA ARG A 111 7.93 -4.21 14.36
C ARG A 111 6.68 -3.62 15.04
N VAL A 112 5.63 -3.33 14.28
CA VAL A 112 4.37 -2.78 14.81
C VAL A 112 3.32 -3.85 15.11
N ALA A 113 3.64 -5.13 14.92
CA ALA A 113 2.80 -6.24 15.29
C ALA A 113 2.57 -6.29 16.82
N ASN A 114 1.37 -6.68 17.22
CA ASN A 114 1.04 -6.84 18.64
C ASN A 114 1.60 -8.18 19.16
N PRO A 115 2.54 -8.18 20.13
CA PRO A 115 3.14 -9.40 20.68
C PRO A 115 2.14 -10.30 21.44
N LYS A 116 0.94 -9.82 21.74
CA LYS A 116 -0.14 -10.62 22.33
C LYS A 116 -0.90 -11.46 21.29
N ILE A 117 -0.70 -11.19 20.00
CA ILE A 117 -1.39 -11.84 18.88
C ILE A 117 -0.45 -12.79 18.13
N VAL A 118 0.81 -12.41 17.99
CA VAL A 118 1.80 -13.21 17.27
C VAL A 118 2.97 -13.61 18.18
N PRO A 119 3.56 -14.80 17.99
CA PRO A 119 4.66 -15.26 18.84
C PRO A 119 5.96 -14.49 18.60
N HIS A 120 6.14 -13.93 17.41
CA HIS A 120 7.32 -13.18 17.03
C HIS A 120 6.92 -11.84 16.42
N VAL A 121 7.49 -10.75 16.92
CA VAL A 121 7.40 -9.41 16.32
C VAL A 121 8.62 -9.24 15.43
N TRP A 122 8.45 -9.55 14.16
CA TRP A 122 9.52 -9.45 13.16
C TRP A 122 9.92 -8.01 12.91
N SER A 123 11.21 -7.74 12.75
CA SER A 123 11.72 -6.40 12.53
C SER A 123 12.90 -6.38 11.57
N ALA A 124 13.04 -5.31 10.80
CA ALA A 124 14.22 -5.06 9.98
C ALA A 124 15.48 -4.90 10.83
N GLY A 125 15.38 -4.22 11.96
CA GLY A 125 16.48 -3.92 12.87
C GLY A 125 16.04 -3.93 14.34
N SER A 126 16.96 -3.58 15.23
CA SER A 126 16.76 -3.55 16.69
C SER A 126 16.43 -2.16 17.25
N VAL A 127 16.18 -1.17 16.40
CA VAL A 127 15.84 0.19 16.85
C VAL A 127 14.57 0.18 17.67
N PRO A 128 14.60 0.65 18.92
CA PRO A 128 13.42 0.69 19.79
C PRO A 128 12.28 1.50 19.15
N PHE A 129 11.06 1.02 19.34
CA PHE A 129 9.88 1.65 18.80
C PHE A 129 8.79 1.75 19.87
N ASP A 130 8.35 2.98 20.17
CA ASP A 130 7.16 3.21 20.96
C ASP A 130 5.92 3.24 20.04
N ALA A 131 5.17 2.14 20.04
CA ALA A 131 3.98 1.98 19.21
C ALA A 131 2.88 3.02 19.49
N ARG A 132 2.94 3.70 20.63
CA ARG A 132 1.90 4.63 21.05
C ARG A 132 2.31 6.10 20.96
N GLY A 133 3.62 6.38 20.82
CA GLY A 133 4.16 7.75 20.86
C GLY A 133 3.88 8.47 22.19
N THR A 134 3.60 7.72 23.26
CA THR A 134 3.09 8.24 24.54
C THR A 134 4.17 8.41 25.60
N GLY A 135 5.42 8.01 25.28
CA GLY A 135 6.49 7.95 26.29
C GLY A 135 6.16 6.98 27.43
N SER A 136 5.28 6.00 27.20
CA SER A 136 4.83 5.09 28.25
C SER A 136 5.98 4.21 28.72
N ALA A 137 6.05 4.01 30.03
CA ALA A 137 7.07 3.22 30.73
C ALA A 137 6.96 1.69 30.51
N GLU A 138 6.12 1.22 29.58
CA GLU A 138 6.15 -0.18 29.16
C GLU A 138 7.42 -0.42 28.33
N PRO A 139 8.20 -1.47 28.64
CA PRO A 139 9.39 -1.78 27.85
C PRO A 139 9.01 -1.96 26.39
N PRO A 140 9.84 -1.48 25.44
CA PRO A 140 9.59 -1.69 24.03
C PRO A 140 9.41 -3.19 23.75
N ALA A 141 8.49 -3.53 22.86
CA ALA A 141 8.27 -4.92 22.46
C ALA A 141 9.61 -5.56 22.06
N LYS A 142 9.86 -6.76 22.54
CA LYS A 142 11.06 -7.51 22.15
C LYS A 142 10.91 -7.91 20.69
N PHE A 143 11.70 -7.26 19.81
CA PHE A 143 11.71 -7.59 18.40
C PHE A 143 12.55 -8.84 18.12
N THR A 144 12.11 -9.62 17.15
CA THR A 144 12.92 -10.63 16.48
C THR A 144 13.50 -10.01 15.21
N VAL A 145 14.77 -9.59 15.25
CA VAL A 145 15.45 -9.08 14.07
C VAL A 145 15.57 -10.22 13.05
N MET A 146 15.08 -9.99 11.84
CA MET A 146 15.04 -11.03 10.80
C MET A 146 16.45 -11.44 10.39
N THR A 147 16.70 -12.75 10.38
CA THR A 147 17.87 -13.36 9.74
C THR A 147 17.71 -13.37 8.22
N GLU A 148 18.76 -13.70 7.47
CA GLU A 148 18.65 -13.87 6.01
C GLU A 148 17.64 -14.97 5.64
N SER A 149 17.60 -16.06 6.42
CA SER A 149 16.61 -17.13 6.23
C SER A 149 15.17 -16.64 6.47
N ASP A 150 14.95 -15.77 7.45
CA ASP A 150 13.65 -15.17 7.69
C ASP A 150 13.25 -14.23 6.53
N ILE A 151 14.20 -13.47 6.03
CA ILE A 151 14.00 -12.60 4.86
C ILE A 151 13.55 -13.42 3.65
N ASP A 152 14.25 -14.52 3.34
CA ASP A 152 13.92 -15.39 2.21
C ASP A 152 12.54 -16.06 2.39
N ARG A 153 12.22 -16.47 3.63
CA ARG A 153 10.89 -17.00 3.97
C ARG A 153 9.78 -15.97 3.72
N PHE A 154 9.98 -14.72 4.14
CA PHE A 154 9.00 -13.65 3.90
C PHE A 154 8.85 -13.30 2.42
N VAL A 155 9.93 -13.31 1.63
CA VAL A 155 9.85 -13.21 0.17
C VAL A 155 8.94 -14.32 -0.39
N GLY A 156 9.10 -15.56 0.09
CA GLY A 156 8.23 -16.68 -0.24
C GLY A 156 6.76 -16.43 0.12
N HIS A 157 6.48 -15.84 1.28
CA HIS A 157 5.11 -15.49 1.71
C HIS A 157 4.48 -14.43 0.79
N TYR A 158 5.20 -13.37 0.42
CA TYR A 158 4.71 -12.37 -0.54
C TYR A 158 4.40 -13.01 -1.89
N ARG A 159 5.31 -13.85 -2.40
CA ARG A 159 5.11 -14.57 -3.66
C ARG A 159 3.86 -15.46 -3.62
N GLN A 160 3.68 -16.24 -2.55
CA GLN A 160 2.52 -17.13 -2.41
C GLN A 160 1.22 -16.34 -2.27
N ALA A 161 1.22 -15.25 -1.48
CA ALA A 161 0.05 -14.40 -1.34
C ALA A 161 -0.34 -13.72 -2.67
N ALA A 162 0.63 -13.38 -3.53
CA ALA A 162 0.34 -12.89 -4.86
C ALA A 162 -0.34 -13.95 -5.74
N LEU A 163 0.12 -15.18 -5.73
CA LEU A 163 -0.55 -16.30 -6.42
C LEU A 163 -1.96 -16.52 -5.90
N ASN A 164 -2.12 -16.55 -4.57
CA ASN A 164 -3.43 -16.70 -3.93
C ASN A 164 -4.37 -15.53 -4.27
N SER A 165 -3.82 -14.32 -4.47
CA SER A 165 -4.62 -13.15 -4.93
C SER A 165 -5.22 -13.40 -6.31
N ILE A 166 -4.45 -13.93 -7.24
CA ILE A 166 -4.95 -14.26 -8.58
C ILE A 166 -5.99 -15.39 -8.52
N GLU A 167 -5.76 -16.42 -7.70
CA GLU A 167 -6.72 -17.51 -7.46
C GLU A 167 -8.04 -16.97 -6.87
N ALA A 168 -7.96 -15.99 -5.96
CA ALA A 168 -9.11 -15.31 -5.39
C ALA A 168 -9.78 -14.31 -6.35
N GLY A 169 -9.32 -14.17 -7.60
CA GLY A 169 -9.92 -13.33 -8.63
C GLY A 169 -9.52 -11.87 -8.61
N PHE A 170 -8.50 -11.45 -7.84
CA PHE A 170 -7.97 -10.10 -7.93
C PHE A 170 -7.32 -9.85 -9.29
N ASP A 171 -7.44 -8.63 -9.82
CA ASP A 171 -6.82 -8.20 -11.07
C ASP A 171 -5.30 -8.01 -10.94
N GLY A 172 -4.85 -7.77 -9.71
CA GLY A 172 -3.44 -7.59 -9.37
C GLY A 172 -3.24 -7.40 -7.88
N VAL A 173 -2.03 -6.97 -7.49
CA VAL A 173 -1.67 -6.72 -6.09
C VAL A 173 -0.96 -5.38 -5.92
N GLU A 174 -1.07 -4.81 -4.73
CA GLU A 174 -0.24 -3.69 -4.28
C GLU A 174 0.63 -4.15 -3.12
N ILE A 175 1.94 -4.03 -3.23
CA ILE A 175 2.87 -4.30 -2.11
C ILE A 175 2.83 -3.10 -1.16
N HIS A 176 2.48 -3.34 0.10
CA HIS A 176 2.45 -2.29 1.11
C HIS A 176 3.85 -1.94 1.59
N GLY A 177 4.50 -0.98 0.95
CA GLY A 177 5.84 -0.46 1.27
C GLY A 177 5.81 0.92 1.95
N ALA A 178 4.78 1.21 2.75
CA ALA A 178 4.51 2.52 3.32
C ALA A 178 4.17 2.45 4.82
N ASN A 179 4.02 3.61 5.46
CA ASN A 179 3.45 3.79 6.79
C ASN A 179 4.15 3.03 7.94
N GLY A 180 5.44 2.75 7.81
CA GLY A 180 6.23 2.13 8.86
C GLY A 180 6.01 0.62 9.04
N TYR A 181 5.49 -0.07 8.03
CA TYR A 181 5.37 -1.52 8.02
C TYR A 181 6.61 -2.21 7.45
N LEU A 182 6.65 -3.52 7.38
CA LEU A 182 7.88 -4.29 7.21
C LEU A 182 8.76 -3.82 6.03
N ILE A 183 8.20 -3.60 4.85
CA ILE A 183 8.96 -3.14 3.68
C ILE A 183 9.57 -1.76 3.93
N ASP A 184 8.77 -0.81 4.45
CA ASP A 184 9.21 0.56 4.79
C ASP A 184 10.29 0.55 5.89
N GLN A 185 10.20 -0.39 6.84
CA GLN A 185 11.17 -0.56 7.91
C GLN A 185 12.58 -0.92 7.39
N PHE A 186 12.69 -1.62 6.26
CA PHE A 186 13.98 -1.90 5.65
C PHE A 186 14.55 -0.70 4.91
N LEU A 187 13.70 0.17 4.36
CA LEU A 187 14.13 1.34 3.59
C LEU A 187 14.76 2.44 4.44
N GLN A 188 14.30 2.62 5.70
CA GLN A 188 14.60 3.80 6.50
C GLN A 188 15.56 3.49 7.68
N THR A 189 16.52 4.39 7.92
CA THR A 189 17.57 4.23 8.95
C THR A 189 17.03 4.32 10.36
N ASN A 190 15.90 4.98 10.58
CA ASN A 190 15.23 5.07 11.88
C ASN A 190 14.56 3.75 12.33
N SER A 191 14.63 2.71 11.51
CA SER A 191 14.17 1.35 11.83
C SER A 191 15.17 0.27 11.45
N ASN A 192 16.01 0.52 10.44
CA ASN A 192 17.01 -0.41 9.94
C ASN A 192 18.43 0.05 10.37
N ASN A 193 18.91 -0.50 11.47
CA ASN A 193 20.28 -0.32 11.96
C ASN A 193 21.19 -1.52 11.68
N ARG A 194 20.87 -2.32 10.65
CA ARG A 194 21.66 -3.50 10.26
C ARG A 194 23.04 -3.11 9.72
N THR A 195 23.99 -4.00 9.92
CA THR A 195 25.37 -3.85 9.40
C THR A 195 25.73 -4.94 8.38
N ASP A 196 24.78 -5.81 8.06
CA ASP A 196 24.89 -6.85 7.03
C ASP A 196 24.45 -6.35 5.65
N SER A 197 24.27 -7.29 4.71
CA SER A 197 23.88 -7.02 3.32
C SER A 197 22.48 -6.40 3.15
N TYR A 198 21.70 -6.21 4.23
CA TYR A 198 20.37 -5.63 4.22
C TYR A 198 20.26 -4.28 4.94
N GLY A 199 21.40 -3.67 5.35
CA GLY A 199 21.43 -2.40 6.05
C GLY A 199 22.58 -1.49 5.65
N GLY A 200 22.61 -0.27 6.20
CA GLY A 200 23.62 0.74 5.88
C GLY A 200 23.33 1.46 4.55
N PRO A 201 24.11 1.28 3.48
CA PRO A 201 23.91 1.95 2.20
C PRO A 201 22.53 1.67 1.57
N LEU A 202 22.05 2.60 0.73
CA LEU A 202 20.74 2.47 0.06
C LEU A 202 20.58 1.14 -0.69
N GLU A 203 21.61 0.73 -1.40
CA GLU A 203 21.63 -0.53 -2.14
C GLU A 203 21.27 -1.74 -1.25
N ASN A 204 21.82 -1.79 -0.06
CA ASN A 204 21.54 -2.86 0.90
C ASN A 204 20.12 -2.74 1.48
N ARG A 205 19.69 -1.52 1.83
CA ARG A 205 18.33 -1.26 2.36
C ARG A 205 17.25 -1.58 1.33
N PHE A 206 17.54 -1.44 0.05
CA PHE A 206 16.63 -1.79 -1.06
C PHE A 206 16.59 -3.29 -1.36
N ARG A 207 17.57 -4.06 -0.90
CA ARG A 207 17.73 -5.49 -1.27
C ARG A 207 16.52 -6.35 -0.92
N PHE A 208 15.99 -6.28 0.31
CA PHE A 208 14.79 -7.03 0.68
C PHE A 208 13.54 -6.53 -0.07
N PRO A 209 13.22 -5.23 -0.08
CA PRO A 209 12.10 -4.70 -0.87
C PRO A 209 12.15 -5.10 -2.35
N LEU A 210 13.33 -5.08 -2.99
CA LEU A 210 13.49 -5.51 -4.38
C LEU A 210 13.34 -7.02 -4.55
N LYS A 211 13.84 -7.85 -3.61
CA LYS A 211 13.59 -9.30 -3.62
C LYS A 211 12.10 -9.61 -3.60
N VAL A 212 11.33 -8.92 -2.74
CA VAL A 212 9.87 -9.06 -2.68
C VAL A 212 9.23 -8.63 -3.99
N LEU A 213 9.55 -7.43 -4.49
CA LEU A 213 9.01 -6.91 -5.75
C LEU A 213 9.26 -7.88 -6.91
N ASN A 214 10.50 -8.36 -7.06
CA ASN A 214 10.88 -9.27 -8.14
C ASN A 214 10.14 -10.62 -8.02
N ALA A 215 10.07 -11.21 -6.83
CA ALA A 215 9.39 -12.48 -6.62
C ALA A 215 7.88 -12.42 -6.88
N VAL A 216 7.24 -11.29 -6.54
CA VAL A 216 5.83 -11.04 -6.83
C VAL A 216 5.61 -10.82 -8.33
N CYS A 217 6.44 -9.99 -8.97
CA CYS A 217 6.37 -9.75 -10.43
C CYS A 217 6.63 -11.03 -11.25
N GLU A 218 7.58 -11.86 -10.83
CA GLU A 218 7.85 -13.15 -11.45
C GLU A 218 6.64 -14.10 -11.33
N ALA A 219 5.93 -14.05 -10.19
CA ALA A 219 4.80 -14.94 -9.94
C ALA A 219 3.55 -14.60 -10.77
N ILE A 220 3.23 -13.31 -10.97
CA ILE A 220 1.93 -12.90 -11.53
C ILE A 220 2.02 -11.92 -12.71
N GLY A 221 3.24 -11.52 -13.10
CA GLY A 221 3.52 -10.50 -14.11
C GLY A 221 3.60 -9.09 -13.52
N PRO A 222 4.60 -8.27 -13.94
CA PRO A 222 4.80 -6.91 -13.39
C PRO A 222 3.63 -5.97 -13.69
N ASP A 223 2.92 -6.19 -14.78
CA ASP A 223 1.74 -5.43 -15.21
C ASP A 223 0.48 -5.65 -14.33
N ARG A 224 0.59 -6.51 -13.31
CA ARG A 224 -0.39 -6.76 -12.26
C ARG A 224 0.09 -6.34 -10.87
N VAL A 225 1.23 -5.66 -10.77
CA VAL A 225 1.85 -5.33 -9.49
C VAL A 225 2.00 -3.82 -9.34
N GLY A 226 1.52 -3.29 -8.22
CA GLY A 226 1.84 -1.95 -7.74
C GLY A 226 2.64 -2.02 -6.44
N ILE A 227 3.27 -0.90 -6.07
CA ILE A 227 3.95 -0.75 -4.80
C ILE A 227 3.65 0.60 -4.18
N ARG A 228 3.38 0.60 -2.85
CA ARG A 228 3.06 1.83 -2.12
C ARG A 228 4.24 2.31 -1.29
N MET A 229 4.41 3.66 -1.21
CA MET A 229 5.40 4.32 -0.38
C MET A 229 4.82 5.56 0.31
N SER A 230 5.43 5.99 1.43
CA SER A 230 5.01 7.17 2.19
C SER A 230 6.23 8.00 2.65
N PRO A 231 6.87 8.72 1.74
CA PRO A 231 8.18 9.34 1.96
C PRO A 231 8.22 10.27 3.17
N PHE A 232 7.17 11.04 3.38
CA PHE A 232 7.13 12.11 4.38
C PHE A 232 6.39 11.74 5.67
N SER A 233 5.81 10.53 5.74
CA SER A 233 5.00 10.12 6.89
C SER A 233 5.84 9.92 8.15
N ARG A 234 5.47 10.61 9.24
CA ARG A 234 6.03 10.41 10.58
C ARG A 234 5.32 9.31 11.37
N PHE A 235 4.30 8.71 10.77
CA PHE A 235 3.52 7.65 11.40
C PHE A 235 4.41 6.47 11.78
N GLN A 236 4.23 5.95 12.99
CA GLN A 236 5.01 4.83 13.53
C GLN A 236 6.52 5.08 13.64
N GLY A 237 6.90 6.34 13.90
CA GLY A 237 8.30 6.71 14.07
C GLY A 237 9.13 6.65 12.78
N MET A 238 8.47 6.77 11.65
CA MET A 238 9.12 6.80 10.33
C MET A 238 9.50 8.23 9.93
N ARG A 239 10.02 8.42 8.77
CA ARG A 239 10.55 9.60 8.09
C ARG A 239 12.04 9.80 8.30
N GLU A 240 12.79 9.64 7.25
CA GLU A 240 14.20 10.02 7.16
C GLU A 240 14.40 11.54 7.33
N THR A 241 15.59 11.97 7.73
CA THR A 241 15.95 13.39 7.77
C THR A 241 15.82 14.01 6.37
N GLU A 242 16.28 13.30 5.35
CA GLU A 242 16.20 13.69 3.93
C GLU A 242 15.38 12.64 3.15
N PRO A 243 14.04 12.69 3.22
CA PRO A 243 13.20 11.64 2.63
C PRO A 243 13.42 11.43 1.14
N LEU A 244 13.60 12.50 0.38
CA LEU A 244 13.80 12.44 -1.07
C LEU A 244 15.16 11.80 -1.45
N ALA A 245 16.17 11.89 -0.59
CA ALA A 245 17.44 11.21 -0.80
C ALA A 245 17.33 9.68 -0.73
N VAL A 246 16.26 9.16 -0.15
CA VAL A 246 15.94 7.73 -0.11
C VAL A 246 14.90 7.37 -1.16
N PHE A 247 13.79 8.10 -1.22
CA PHE A 247 12.62 7.67 -1.99
C PHE A 247 12.69 8.01 -3.49
N VAL A 248 13.52 8.99 -3.91
CA VAL A 248 13.82 9.20 -5.34
C VAL A 248 14.66 8.04 -5.88
N PRO A 249 15.83 7.68 -5.30
CA PRO A 249 16.58 6.49 -5.71
C PRO A 249 15.77 5.18 -5.56
N TRP A 250 14.85 5.10 -4.60
CA TRP A 250 13.96 3.94 -4.47
C TRP A 250 13.01 3.82 -5.66
N ALA A 251 12.39 4.90 -6.10
CA ALA A 251 11.56 4.90 -7.31
C ALA A 251 12.37 4.52 -8.56
N GLU A 252 13.59 5.02 -8.70
CA GLU A 252 14.51 4.66 -9.79
C GLU A 252 14.84 3.16 -9.77
N ALA A 253 15.14 2.61 -8.58
CA ALA A 253 15.44 1.19 -8.40
C ALA A 253 14.24 0.28 -8.75
N ILE A 254 13.02 0.68 -8.37
CA ILE A 254 11.78 -0.02 -8.75
C ILE A 254 11.64 -0.07 -10.27
N ILE A 255 11.72 1.08 -10.95
CA ILE A 255 11.51 1.18 -12.39
C ILE A 255 12.60 0.42 -13.15
N LYS A 256 13.86 0.51 -12.69
CA LYS A 256 14.97 -0.25 -13.26
C LYS A 256 14.75 -1.76 -13.14
N ALA A 257 14.24 -2.23 -11.99
CA ALA A 257 14.00 -3.65 -11.75
C ALA A 257 12.76 -4.16 -12.52
N GLN A 258 11.71 -3.32 -12.60
CA GLN A 258 10.40 -3.69 -13.17
C GLN A 258 9.84 -2.56 -14.04
N PRO A 259 10.35 -2.37 -15.27
CA PRO A 259 9.95 -1.25 -16.13
C PRO A 259 8.48 -1.32 -16.60
N SER A 260 7.85 -2.48 -16.52
CA SER A 260 6.44 -2.72 -16.86
C SER A 260 5.55 -2.84 -15.64
N LEU A 261 5.98 -2.36 -14.45
CA LEU A 261 5.16 -2.33 -13.24
C LEU A 261 3.85 -1.56 -13.49
N ALA A 262 2.74 -2.01 -12.92
CA ALA A 262 1.46 -1.35 -13.14
C ALA A 262 1.46 0.08 -12.58
N PHE A 263 1.88 0.27 -11.32
CA PHE A 263 1.95 1.61 -10.71
C PHE A 263 2.87 1.70 -9.49
N ILE A 264 3.30 2.92 -9.21
CA ILE A 264 3.85 3.33 -7.91
C ILE A 264 2.82 4.24 -7.24
N HIS A 265 2.46 3.94 -5.97
CA HIS A 265 1.47 4.68 -5.19
C HIS A 265 2.17 5.42 -4.05
N ALA A 266 2.08 6.75 -4.03
CA ALA A 266 2.73 7.58 -3.01
C ALA A 266 1.72 8.36 -2.16
N VAL A 267 2.08 8.54 -0.89
CA VAL A 267 1.27 9.29 0.08
C VAL A 267 1.81 10.71 0.21
N GLU A 268 0.92 11.69 0.06
CA GLU A 268 1.23 13.12 0.21
C GLU A 268 1.69 13.47 1.63
N PRO A 269 2.56 14.50 1.80
CA PRO A 269 3.16 14.84 3.10
C PRO A 269 2.13 15.23 4.18
N ARG A 270 0.97 15.76 3.80
CA ARG A 270 -0.10 16.18 4.72
C ARG A 270 -0.79 15.04 5.47
N ILE A 271 -0.43 13.78 5.21
CA ILE A 271 -1.05 12.60 5.81
C ILE A 271 -0.03 11.79 6.62
N ALA A 272 -0.39 11.48 7.87
CA ALA A 272 0.31 10.56 8.74
C ALA A 272 -0.58 9.32 9.00
N GLY A 273 -0.24 8.18 8.37
CA GLY A 273 -1.05 6.97 8.45
C GLY A 273 -2.47 7.17 7.88
N GLY A 274 -3.49 7.12 8.73
CA GLY A 274 -4.91 7.29 8.33
C GLY A 274 -5.51 8.66 8.65
N SER A 275 -4.71 9.59 9.18
CA SER A 275 -5.15 10.90 9.66
C SER A 275 -4.39 12.03 9.00
N ASP A 276 -4.90 13.24 9.10
CA ASP A 276 -4.13 14.41 8.70
C ASP A 276 -2.91 14.56 9.63
N SER A 277 -1.77 14.96 9.07
CA SER A 277 -0.57 15.19 9.86
C SER A 277 -0.85 16.26 10.92
N PRO A 278 -0.49 16.04 12.19
CA PRO A 278 -0.61 17.07 13.22
C PRO A 278 0.33 18.25 12.96
N ASP A 279 1.43 18.03 12.26
CA ASP A 279 2.36 19.06 11.81
C ASP A 279 1.74 19.83 10.64
N LYS A 280 1.25 21.03 10.93
CA LYS A 280 0.79 21.97 9.89
C LYS A 280 1.94 22.66 9.16
N THR A 281 3.16 22.55 9.66
CA THR A 281 4.38 23.02 9.02
C THR A 281 4.88 21.95 8.07
N LEU A 282 4.24 21.83 6.91
CA LEU A 282 4.88 21.19 5.76
C LEU A 282 6.10 22.06 5.43
N GLU A 283 7.29 21.45 5.42
CA GLU A 283 8.46 22.13 4.88
C GLU A 283 8.14 22.44 3.41
N GLU A 284 8.41 23.66 2.94
CA GLU A 284 8.06 24.12 1.57
C GLU A 284 8.57 23.17 0.48
N ASN A 285 9.57 22.35 0.79
CA ASN A 285 10.19 21.38 -0.12
C ASN A 285 9.57 19.97 -0.05
N GLU A 286 8.65 19.70 0.88
CA GLU A 286 7.99 18.39 0.99
C GLU A 286 6.88 18.24 -0.04
N ASN A 287 7.20 17.62 -1.16
CA ASN A 287 6.22 17.30 -2.20
C ASN A 287 6.66 16.08 -3.02
N LEU A 288 5.73 15.46 -3.71
CA LEU A 288 5.96 14.26 -4.51
C LEU A 288 6.53 14.55 -5.93
N ALA A 289 6.75 15.81 -6.31
CA ALA A 289 7.17 16.16 -7.67
C ALA A 289 8.49 15.48 -8.12
N PRO A 290 9.54 15.35 -7.26
CA PRO A 290 10.76 14.66 -7.67
C PRO A 290 10.52 13.17 -7.98
N ILE A 291 9.70 12.48 -7.17
CA ILE A 291 9.35 11.07 -7.40
C ILE A 291 8.47 10.96 -8.66
N ARG A 292 7.48 11.84 -8.83
CA ARG A 292 6.64 11.90 -10.04
C ARG A 292 7.47 12.10 -11.31
N LYS A 293 8.50 12.92 -11.25
CA LYS A 293 9.41 13.14 -12.38
C LYS A 293 10.10 11.84 -12.80
N VAL A 294 10.57 11.04 -11.84
CA VAL A 294 11.19 9.73 -12.09
C VAL A 294 10.15 8.78 -12.72
N VAL A 295 8.96 8.66 -12.12
CA VAL A 295 7.90 7.78 -12.64
C VAL A 295 7.44 8.22 -14.04
N GLY A 296 7.27 9.51 -14.26
CA GLY A 296 6.84 10.09 -15.54
C GLY A 296 7.82 9.88 -16.71
N SER A 297 9.06 9.44 -16.43
CA SER A 297 10.02 9.02 -17.45
C SER A 297 9.86 7.56 -17.90
N SER A 298 8.85 6.85 -17.38
CA SER A 298 8.57 5.45 -17.65
C SER A 298 7.12 5.21 -18.06
N GLU A 299 6.75 3.98 -18.35
CA GLU A 299 5.34 3.59 -18.60
C GLU A 299 4.54 3.30 -17.31
N VAL A 300 5.24 3.20 -16.18
CA VAL A 300 4.65 2.97 -14.85
C VAL A 300 3.72 4.14 -14.48
N LYS A 301 2.53 3.82 -13.98
CA LYS A 301 1.58 4.86 -13.58
C LYS A 301 1.85 5.34 -12.16
N PHE A 302 1.52 6.63 -11.92
CA PHE A 302 1.66 7.20 -10.59
C PHE A 302 0.28 7.38 -9.96
N VAL A 303 0.13 6.83 -8.75
CA VAL A 303 -1.07 6.98 -7.92
C VAL A 303 -0.72 7.83 -6.72
N VAL A 304 -1.49 8.86 -6.45
CA VAL A 304 -1.29 9.74 -5.30
C VAL A 304 -2.47 9.63 -4.33
N ALA A 305 -2.17 9.59 -3.04
CA ALA A 305 -3.17 9.61 -1.99
C ALA A 305 -2.81 10.64 -0.92
N GLY A 306 -3.79 11.22 -0.26
CA GLY A 306 -3.52 12.06 0.88
C GLY A 306 -4.42 13.28 0.99
N GLY A 307 -5.64 13.11 1.52
CA GLY A 307 -6.54 14.21 1.85
C GLY A 307 -7.07 15.00 0.66
N TYR A 308 -7.08 14.43 -0.53
CA TYR A 308 -7.72 15.07 -1.69
C TYR A 308 -9.22 15.23 -1.46
N THR A 309 -9.74 16.40 -1.82
CA THR A 309 -11.16 16.66 -2.02
C THR A 309 -11.49 16.49 -3.51
N PRO A 310 -12.77 16.42 -3.92
CA PRO A 310 -13.12 16.41 -5.34
C PRO A 310 -12.47 17.57 -6.13
N ASP A 311 -12.55 18.78 -5.60
CA ASP A 311 -12.01 19.97 -6.27
C ASP A 311 -10.48 19.92 -6.40
N THR A 312 -9.77 19.57 -5.32
CA THR A 312 -8.31 19.48 -5.36
C THR A 312 -7.84 18.32 -6.25
N ALA A 313 -8.61 17.24 -6.38
CA ALA A 313 -8.29 16.15 -7.30
C ALA A 313 -8.47 16.55 -8.76
N VAL A 314 -9.53 17.31 -9.08
CA VAL A 314 -9.75 17.88 -10.42
C VAL A 314 -8.59 18.81 -10.80
N MET A 315 -8.19 19.70 -9.90
CA MET A 315 -7.06 20.61 -10.11
C MET A 315 -5.75 19.84 -10.31
N HIS A 316 -5.51 18.81 -9.49
CA HIS A 316 -4.32 17.97 -9.60
C HIS A 316 -4.27 17.21 -10.93
N ALA A 317 -5.37 16.56 -11.31
CA ALA A 317 -5.47 15.84 -12.56
C ALA A 317 -5.35 16.72 -13.81
N ALA A 318 -5.72 18.00 -13.72
CA ALA A 318 -5.50 18.96 -14.80
C ALA A 318 -4.01 19.25 -15.05
N GLN A 319 -3.17 19.10 -14.04
CA GLN A 319 -1.74 19.44 -14.08
C GLN A 319 -0.85 18.19 -14.25
N THR A 320 -1.39 17.00 -14.01
CA THR A 320 -0.63 15.74 -13.98
C THR A 320 -1.37 14.64 -14.72
N ASP A 321 -0.67 13.50 -14.94
CA ASP A 321 -1.26 12.25 -15.42
C ASP A 321 -1.60 11.26 -14.30
N ASP A 322 -1.53 11.70 -13.05
CA ASP A 322 -1.68 10.85 -11.88
C ASP A 322 -3.10 10.28 -11.75
N LEU A 323 -3.19 9.10 -11.17
CA LEU A 323 -4.42 8.59 -10.57
C LEU A 323 -4.54 9.15 -9.14
N VAL A 324 -5.74 9.48 -8.71
CA VAL A 324 -5.99 10.06 -7.39
C VAL A 324 -6.76 9.08 -6.52
N ALA A 325 -6.14 8.66 -5.43
CA ALA A 325 -6.73 7.69 -4.50
C ALA A 325 -7.40 8.40 -3.32
N PHE A 326 -8.66 8.05 -3.09
CA PHE A 326 -9.49 8.58 -2.01
C PHE A 326 -9.76 7.51 -0.96
N GLY A 327 -9.61 7.87 0.31
CA GLY A 327 -9.95 7.01 1.44
C GLY A 327 -11.26 7.42 2.12
N ARG A 328 -11.17 8.41 2.99
CA ARG A 328 -12.28 8.85 3.87
C ARG A 328 -13.54 9.26 3.11
N PHE A 329 -13.40 9.86 1.93
CA PHE A 329 -14.56 10.22 1.11
C PHE A 329 -15.33 9.00 0.63
N PHE A 330 -14.66 7.94 0.19
CA PHE A 330 -15.34 6.69 -0.19
C PHE A 330 -16.06 5.99 0.96
N ILE A 331 -15.65 6.24 2.22
CA ILE A 331 -16.34 5.70 3.38
C ILE A 331 -17.58 6.52 3.71
N ARG A 332 -17.49 7.85 3.64
CA ARG A 332 -18.50 8.77 4.17
C ARG A 332 -19.65 9.07 3.21
N LYS A 333 -19.41 8.99 1.89
CA LYS A 333 -20.25 9.64 0.89
C LYS A 333 -20.73 8.74 -0.24
N LEU A 334 -21.02 7.46 0.04
CA LEU A 334 -21.62 6.56 -0.94
C LEU A 334 -22.97 7.04 -1.48
N CYS A 335 -23.67 7.87 -0.72
CA CYS A 335 -25.01 8.38 -1.07
C CYS A 335 -25.01 9.86 -1.45
N ASP A 336 -23.85 10.53 -1.49
CA ASP A 336 -23.78 11.94 -1.84
C ASP A 336 -23.67 12.08 -3.35
N GLN A 337 -24.74 12.55 -4.00
CA GLN A 337 -24.84 12.78 -5.44
C GLN A 337 -23.77 13.79 -5.96
N ASN A 338 -23.05 14.46 -5.06
CA ASN A 338 -21.96 15.38 -5.37
C ASN A 338 -20.59 14.72 -5.51
N PHE A 339 -20.48 13.40 -5.32
CA PHE A 339 -19.28 12.65 -5.68
C PHE A 339 -19.57 11.92 -7.00
N PRO A 340 -19.20 12.52 -8.13
CA PRO A 340 -19.53 11.98 -9.43
C PRO A 340 -18.56 10.85 -9.80
N ILE A 341 -18.84 9.64 -9.33
CA ILE A 341 -18.22 8.41 -9.85
C ILE A 341 -19.31 7.61 -10.58
#